data_a810c879d3cbc86acd6b7e74697a2cc1
#
_entry.id   a810c879d3cbc86acd6b7e74697a2cc1
#
_cell.length_a   1.000
_cell.length_b   1.000
_cell.length_c   1.000
_cell.angle_alpha   90.00
_cell.angle_beta   90.00
_cell.angle_gamma   90.00
#
_symmetry.space_group_name_H-M   'P 1'
#
loop_
_entity.id
_entity.type
_entity.pdbx_description
1 polymer ?
#
loop_
_entity_poly.entity_id
_entity_poly.type
_entity_poly.pdbx_seq_one_letter_code
_entity_poly.pdbx_strand_id
1 'polypeptide(L)'
;MASIPSPGPEWAQIPLPFWPYRIQMYALIILVGIVVAAMWTSRRLTKQGAEPGVVLDILLCAVPLGIVGARFYHVATHPKDFFYPGANLFNPFEPGSIWAIWEGGGAIFGALIGGAIGVLIGCRWTGLRFWTFADALAPALLLAQAIGRLGNYFNQELFGLPTDLPWGLQIDAGNKAIPVGLPDGTLFQPLFLYEMIWNIIGVFVIVWLQRRFRLQWGKVFAVYLIWYGAGRSYLESIRIDPSEFTFLGIPSNVWAAFGAVVLGLIIFFVQSSRHPGLEPSPYRPGREWVNPDAEVDSDDTDLEDEDAADADGVPAGSASAKATSPTNG
;
A
#
# COMPACT_ATOMS: atom_id res chain seq x y z
N MET A 1 9.22 21.56 30.46
CA MET A 1 9.84 21.04 29.18
C MET A 1 8.75 20.87 28.16
N ALA A 2 9.01 21.16 26.92
CA ALA A 2 8.04 20.88 25.86
C ALA A 2 7.97 19.35 25.68
N SER A 3 6.80 18.75 25.90
CA SER A 3 6.56 17.33 25.70
C SER A 3 5.37 17.15 24.76
N ILE A 4 5.30 16.02 24.06
CA ILE A 4 4.12 15.68 23.26
C ILE A 4 3.05 15.20 24.23
N PRO A 5 1.90 15.87 24.32
CA PRO A 5 0.83 15.47 25.24
C PRO A 5 0.24 14.12 24.84
N SER A 6 -0.24 13.36 25.83
CA SER A 6 -1.09 12.21 25.58
C SER A 6 -2.46 12.67 25.06
N PRO A 7 -3.01 12.03 24.01
CA PRO A 7 -4.40 12.27 23.66
C PRO A 7 -5.30 11.71 24.78
N GLY A 8 -6.33 12.46 25.17
CA GLY A 8 -7.28 11.97 26.16
C GLY A 8 -7.99 10.69 25.68
N PRO A 9 -8.43 9.82 26.60
CA PRO A 9 -9.07 8.54 26.25
C PRO A 9 -10.36 8.72 25.46
N GLU A 10 -10.99 9.90 25.51
CA GLU A 10 -12.16 10.26 24.70
C GLU A 10 -11.86 10.29 23.19
N TRP A 11 -10.62 10.54 22.81
CA TRP A 11 -10.20 10.56 21.39
C TRP A 11 -9.90 9.18 20.82
N ALA A 12 -9.67 8.18 21.67
CA ALA A 12 -9.40 6.82 21.21
C ALA A 12 -10.65 6.14 20.59
N GLN A 13 -11.84 6.56 21.05
CA GLN A 13 -13.09 5.93 20.66
C GLN A 13 -14.20 6.97 20.46
N ILE A 14 -14.83 6.94 19.28
CA ILE A 14 -15.96 7.82 18.93
C ILE A 14 -17.27 7.09 19.25
N PRO A 15 -18.10 7.59 20.18
CA PRO A 15 -19.41 7.01 20.43
C PRO A 15 -20.36 7.32 19.28
N LEU A 16 -21.10 6.30 18.83
CA LEU A 16 -22.15 6.49 17.83
C LEU A 16 -23.49 6.73 18.55
N PRO A 17 -24.24 7.81 18.24
CA PRO A 17 -25.44 8.19 18.99
C PRO A 17 -26.60 7.18 18.92
N PHE A 18 -26.61 6.29 17.89
CA PHE A 18 -27.68 5.32 17.66
C PHE A 18 -27.20 3.85 17.64
N TRP A 19 -25.94 3.59 18.04
CA TRP A 19 -25.36 2.26 17.96
C TRP A 19 -24.56 1.94 19.24
N PRO A 20 -24.69 0.74 19.81
CA PRO A 20 -24.01 0.38 21.07
C PRO A 20 -22.48 0.23 20.91
N TYR A 21 -21.97 0.21 19.70
CA TYR A 21 -20.53 0.09 19.44
C TYR A 21 -19.86 1.46 19.30
N ARG A 22 -18.59 1.52 19.66
CA ARG A 22 -17.73 2.69 19.51
C ARG A 22 -16.80 2.47 18.32
N ILE A 23 -16.61 3.49 17.49
CA ILE A 23 -15.63 3.43 16.41
C ILE A 23 -14.27 3.76 17.00
N GLN A 24 -13.30 2.86 16.81
CA GLN A 24 -11.91 3.11 17.19
C GLN A 24 -11.30 4.15 16.24
N MET A 25 -10.68 5.19 16.78
CA MET A 25 -9.96 6.21 16.00
C MET A 25 -8.88 5.55 15.15
N TYR A 26 -8.21 4.54 15.68
CA TYR A 26 -7.23 3.73 14.97
C TYR A 26 -7.79 3.13 13.67
N ALA A 27 -9.01 2.58 13.71
CA ALA A 27 -9.64 2.01 12.52
C ALA A 27 -9.94 3.06 11.43
N LEU A 28 -10.38 4.25 11.84
CA LEU A 28 -10.61 5.36 10.90
C LEU A 28 -9.30 5.84 10.27
N ILE A 29 -8.23 5.96 11.04
CA ILE A 29 -6.92 6.37 10.54
C ILE A 29 -6.37 5.34 9.54
N ILE A 30 -6.51 4.04 9.83
CA ILE A 30 -6.13 2.98 8.88
C ILE A 30 -6.97 3.08 7.61
N LEU A 31 -8.28 3.29 7.71
CA LEU A 31 -9.16 3.44 6.56
C LEU A 31 -8.72 4.62 5.67
N VAL A 32 -8.40 5.77 6.27
CA VAL A 32 -7.84 6.92 5.55
C VAL A 32 -6.53 6.54 4.85
N GLY A 33 -5.64 5.81 5.53
CA GLY A 33 -4.39 5.32 4.94
C GLY A 33 -4.64 4.42 3.72
N ILE A 34 -5.60 3.50 3.81
CA ILE A 34 -5.99 2.61 2.69
C ILE A 34 -6.53 3.41 1.51
N VAL A 35 -7.45 4.36 1.75
CA VAL A 35 -8.02 5.20 0.70
C VAL A 35 -6.95 6.04 0.00
N VAL A 36 -6.06 6.67 0.76
CA VAL A 36 -4.94 7.46 0.22
C VAL A 36 -4.02 6.58 -0.62
N ALA A 37 -3.69 5.37 -0.13
CA ALA A 37 -2.85 4.43 -0.87
C ALA A 37 -3.53 3.97 -2.17
N ALA A 38 -4.80 3.62 -2.12
CA ALA A 38 -5.58 3.21 -3.30
C ALA A 38 -5.64 4.31 -4.36
N MET A 39 -5.98 5.55 -3.95
CA MET A 39 -6.05 6.70 -4.84
C MET A 39 -4.69 7.02 -5.49
N TRP A 40 -3.62 6.97 -4.71
CA TRP A 40 -2.29 7.26 -5.25
C TRP A 40 -1.80 6.15 -6.17
N THR A 41 -2.00 4.89 -5.80
CA THR A 41 -1.68 3.74 -6.66
C THR A 41 -2.46 3.81 -7.98
N SER A 42 -3.76 4.09 -7.92
CA SER A 42 -4.60 4.26 -9.11
C SER A 42 -4.04 5.34 -10.05
N ARG A 43 -3.76 6.54 -9.51
CA ARG A 43 -3.18 7.63 -10.30
C ARG A 43 -1.83 7.27 -10.92
N ARG A 44 -1.01 6.47 -10.24
CA ARG A 44 0.30 6.02 -10.75
C ARG A 44 0.14 5.02 -11.88
N LEU A 45 -0.79 4.08 -11.74
CA LEU A 45 -1.08 3.07 -12.77
C LEU A 45 -1.73 3.71 -14.01
N THR A 46 -2.69 4.60 -13.85
CA THR A 46 -3.30 5.33 -14.97
C THR A 46 -2.27 6.13 -15.76
N LYS A 47 -1.29 6.77 -15.09
CA LYS A 47 -0.16 7.43 -15.76
C LYS A 47 0.77 6.47 -16.52
N GLN A 48 0.71 5.18 -16.24
CA GLN A 48 1.44 4.13 -16.94
C GLN A 48 0.60 3.47 -18.06
N GLY A 49 -0.62 3.97 -18.33
CA GLY A 49 -1.53 3.46 -19.34
C GLY A 49 -2.44 2.33 -18.84
N ALA A 50 -2.63 2.19 -17.53
CA ALA A 50 -3.61 1.26 -17.00
C ALA A 50 -4.99 1.89 -16.92
N GLU A 51 -6.01 1.05 -17.01
CA GLU A 51 -7.43 1.39 -16.91
C GLU A 51 -7.71 2.19 -15.62
N PRO A 52 -8.42 3.33 -15.71
CA PRO A 52 -8.90 4.03 -14.54
C PRO A 52 -9.83 3.13 -13.70
N GLY A 53 -9.50 2.95 -12.41
CA GLY A 53 -10.31 2.11 -11.52
C GLY A 53 -9.81 0.67 -11.34
N VAL A 54 -8.88 0.17 -12.14
CA VAL A 54 -8.34 -1.21 -12.02
C VAL A 54 -7.85 -1.57 -10.62
N VAL A 55 -7.45 -0.58 -9.83
CA VAL A 55 -7.07 -0.78 -8.42
C VAL A 55 -8.25 -1.24 -7.58
N LEU A 56 -9.46 -0.76 -7.84
CA LEU A 56 -10.67 -1.16 -7.11
C LEU A 56 -10.98 -2.63 -7.37
N ASP A 57 -10.84 -3.10 -8.61
CA ASP A 57 -11.03 -4.51 -8.97
C ASP A 57 -10.03 -5.42 -8.24
N ILE A 58 -8.78 -4.98 -8.14
CA ILE A 58 -7.76 -5.71 -7.37
C ILE A 58 -8.09 -5.71 -5.87
N LEU A 59 -8.58 -4.58 -5.34
CA LEU A 59 -8.97 -4.47 -3.92
C LEU A 59 -10.18 -5.36 -3.58
N LEU A 60 -11.12 -5.59 -4.52
CA LEU A 60 -12.23 -6.53 -4.34
C LEU A 60 -11.73 -7.96 -4.05
N CYS A 61 -10.57 -8.35 -4.53
CA CYS A 61 -9.94 -9.62 -4.21
C CYS A 61 -9.03 -9.50 -2.96
N ALA A 62 -8.23 -8.43 -2.89
CA ALA A 62 -7.20 -8.29 -1.88
C ALA A 62 -7.75 -8.08 -0.47
N VAL A 63 -8.80 -7.26 -0.31
CA VAL A 63 -9.35 -6.93 1.01
C VAL A 63 -10.06 -8.13 1.65
N PRO A 64 -11.00 -8.82 0.99
CA PRO A 64 -11.64 -10.00 1.59
C PRO A 64 -10.66 -11.11 1.92
N LEU A 65 -9.72 -11.42 1.01
CA LEU A 65 -8.72 -12.46 1.25
C LEU A 65 -7.72 -12.05 2.34
N GLY A 66 -7.42 -10.76 2.47
CA GLY A 66 -6.63 -10.23 3.58
C GLY A 66 -7.33 -10.43 4.93
N ILE A 67 -8.62 -10.13 5.02
CA ILE A 67 -9.42 -10.32 6.23
C ILE A 67 -9.51 -11.81 6.59
N VAL A 68 -9.83 -12.67 5.63
CA VAL A 68 -9.90 -14.13 5.84
C VAL A 68 -8.53 -14.66 6.26
N GLY A 69 -7.46 -14.22 5.61
CA GLY A 69 -6.10 -14.62 5.96
C GLY A 69 -5.71 -14.22 7.38
N ALA A 70 -6.05 -12.97 7.78
CA ALA A 70 -5.79 -12.47 9.12
C ALA A 70 -6.47 -13.34 10.19
N ARG A 71 -7.74 -13.68 9.96
CA ARG A 71 -8.52 -14.49 10.88
C ARG A 71 -8.05 -15.94 10.92
N PHE A 72 -7.81 -16.53 9.76
CA PHE A 72 -7.30 -17.90 9.66
C PHE A 72 -5.98 -18.08 10.40
N TYR A 73 -5.03 -17.15 10.20
CA TYR A 73 -3.75 -17.21 10.90
C TYR A 73 -3.91 -17.07 12.41
N HIS A 74 -4.80 -16.17 12.86
CA HIS A 74 -5.06 -15.99 14.29
C HIS A 74 -5.65 -17.25 14.92
N VAL A 75 -6.65 -17.85 14.29
CA VAL A 75 -7.26 -19.12 14.75
C VAL A 75 -6.21 -20.24 14.80
N ALA A 76 -5.36 -20.34 13.79
CA ALA A 76 -4.31 -21.35 13.73
C ALA A 76 -3.22 -21.18 14.81
N THR A 77 -2.92 -19.94 15.21
CA THR A 77 -1.89 -19.64 16.22
C THR A 77 -2.42 -19.64 17.65
N HIS A 78 -3.75 -19.51 17.83
CA HIS A 78 -4.43 -19.51 19.14
C HIS A 78 -5.53 -20.59 19.20
N PRO A 79 -5.21 -21.86 18.94
CA PRO A 79 -6.22 -22.90 18.84
C PRO A 79 -7.01 -23.11 20.14
N LYS A 80 -6.41 -22.85 21.30
CA LYS A 80 -7.06 -23.01 22.61
C LYS A 80 -8.23 -22.05 22.83
N ASP A 81 -8.21 -20.89 22.17
CA ASP A 81 -9.24 -19.87 22.31
C ASP A 81 -10.51 -20.23 21.51
N PHE A 82 -10.39 -21.13 20.53
CA PHE A 82 -11.46 -21.50 19.60
C PHE A 82 -11.91 -22.96 19.75
N PHE A 83 -10.97 -23.88 19.97
CA PHE A 83 -11.24 -25.33 20.00
C PHE A 83 -11.31 -25.86 21.43
N TYR A 84 -12.39 -25.54 22.15
CA TYR A 84 -12.66 -26.04 23.49
C TYR A 84 -13.99 -26.84 23.52
N PRO A 85 -14.22 -27.75 24.49
CA PRO A 85 -15.46 -28.53 24.60
C PRO A 85 -16.67 -27.59 24.72
N GLY A 86 -17.63 -27.73 23.79
CA GLY A 86 -18.84 -26.92 23.76
C GLY A 86 -18.73 -25.66 22.89
N ALA A 87 -17.58 -25.41 22.26
CA ALA A 87 -17.42 -24.28 21.32
C ALA A 87 -18.28 -24.47 20.07
N ASN A 88 -19.08 -23.47 19.73
CA ASN A 88 -19.85 -23.44 18.49
C ASN A 88 -19.06 -22.74 17.39
N LEU A 89 -18.17 -23.46 16.74
CA LEU A 89 -17.16 -22.94 15.83
C LEU A 89 -17.71 -22.23 14.59
N PHE A 90 -18.90 -22.65 14.15
CA PHE A 90 -19.42 -22.25 12.83
C PHE A 90 -20.57 -21.25 12.87
N ASN A 91 -21.10 -20.94 14.05
CA ASN A 91 -22.13 -19.91 14.18
C ASN A 91 -21.47 -18.52 14.14
N PRO A 92 -21.63 -17.72 13.05
CA PRO A 92 -20.96 -16.42 12.95
C PRO A 92 -21.43 -15.40 13.98
N PHE A 93 -22.60 -15.59 14.59
CA PHE A 93 -23.20 -14.65 15.55
C PHE A 93 -22.87 -14.99 17.01
N GLU A 94 -22.18 -16.09 17.26
CA GLU A 94 -21.82 -16.50 18.61
C GLU A 94 -20.46 -15.96 19.02
N PRO A 95 -20.34 -15.36 20.22
CA PRO A 95 -19.05 -14.91 20.74
C PRO A 95 -18.03 -16.04 20.79
N GLY A 96 -16.77 -15.73 20.41
CA GLY A 96 -15.69 -16.71 20.37
C GLY A 96 -15.71 -17.65 19.17
N SER A 97 -16.62 -17.48 18.21
CA SER A 97 -16.60 -18.28 16.99
C SER A 97 -15.43 -17.90 16.06
N ILE A 98 -15.02 -18.82 15.20
CA ILE A 98 -13.96 -18.55 14.22
C ILE A 98 -14.31 -17.43 13.23
N TRP A 99 -15.59 -17.11 13.06
CA TRP A 99 -16.10 -16.09 12.15
C TRP A 99 -16.35 -14.74 12.81
N ALA A 100 -16.27 -14.65 14.14
CA ALA A 100 -16.54 -13.42 14.90
C ALA A 100 -15.38 -12.42 14.75
N ILE A 101 -15.17 -11.90 13.54
CA ILE A 101 -14.08 -10.94 13.21
C ILE A 101 -14.25 -9.59 13.92
N TRP A 102 -15.48 -9.24 14.33
CA TRP A 102 -15.79 -8.00 15.05
C TRP A 102 -15.33 -8.01 16.51
N GLU A 103 -14.99 -9.16 17.07
CA GLU A 103 -14.40 -9.28 18.42
C GLU A 103 -12.89 -9.00 18.43
N GLY A 104 -12.31 -8.79 17.26
CA GLY A 104 -10.87 -8.65 17.11
C GLY A 104 -10.19 -9.98 16.76
N GLY A 105 -8.88 -10.09 17.02
CA GLY A 105 -8.12 -11.31 16.72
C GLY A 105 -7.80 -11.42 15.23
N GLY A 106 -7.19 -10.39 14.66
CA GLY A 106 -6.60 -10.41 13.33
C GLY A 106 -5.08 -10.41 13.40
N ALA A 107 -4.42 -11.37 12.75
CA ALA A 107 -2.96 -11.43 12.70
C ALA A 107 -2.43 -10.80 11.41
N ILE A 108 -1.46 -9.88 11.57
CA ILE A 108 -0.87 -9.12 10.44
C ILE A 108 -0.23 -10.03 9.39
N PHE A 109 0.44 -11.10 9.79
CA PHE A 109 1.08 -12.02 8.86
C PHE A 109 0.05 -12.73 7.96
N GLY A 110 -1.09 -13.14 8.54
CA GLY A 110 -2.19 -13.71 7.77
C GLY A 110 -2.81 -12.71 6.81
N ALA A 111 -2.99 -11.46 7.25
CA ALA A 111 -3.46 -10.37 6.39
C ALA A 111 -2.54 -10.11 5.19
N LEU A 112 -1.22 -10.12 5.41
CA LEU A 112 -0.24 -9.90 4.35
C LEU A 112 -0.25 -11.06 3.33
N ILE A 113 -0.29 -12.30 3.80
CA ILE A 113 -0.32 -13.48 2.92
C ILE A 113 -1.63 -13.51 2.13
N GLY A 114 -2.78 -13.38 2.81
CA GLY A 114 -4.09 -13.36 2.18
C GLY A 114 -4.25 -12.20 1.20
N GLY A 115 -3.83 -11.01 1.60
CA GLY A 115 -3.83 -9.83 0.75
C GLY A 115 -2.94 -9.97 -0.50
N ALA A 116 -1.72 -10.53 -0.35
CA ALA A 116 -0.84 -10.80 -1.48
C ALA A 116 -1.44 -11.81 -2.46
N ILE A 117 -2.07 -12.88 -1.95
CA ILE A 117 -2.81 -13.84 -2.77
C ILE A 117 -3.95 -13.13 -3.51
N GLY A 118 -4.71 -12.28 -2.81
CA GLY A 118 -5.80 -11.50 -3.40
C GLY A 118 -5.32 -10.56 -4.50
N VAL A 119 -4.19 -9.88 -4.30
CA VAL A 119 -3.55 -9.05 -5.34
C VAL A 119 -3.13 -9.89 -6.54
N LEU A 120 -2.54 -11.07 -6.32
CA LEU A 120 -2.16 -11.99 -7.41
C LEU A 120 -3.38 -12.42 -8.23
N ILE A 121 -4.50 -12.75 -7.57
CA ILE A 121 -5.76 -13.11 -8.22
C ILE A 121 -6.32 -11.90 -8.98
N GLY A 122 -6.41 -10.73 -8.35
CA GLY A 122 -6.89 -9.50 -8.97
C GLY A 122 -6.08 -9.09 -10.18
N CYS A 123 -4.74 -9.11 -10.09
CA CYS A 123 -3.85 -8.86 -11.21
C CYS A 123 -4.00 -9.90 -12.35
N ARG A 124 -4.32 -11.14 -11.98
CA ARG A 124 -4.55 -12.17 -12.97
C ARG A 124 -5.89 -11.99 -13.70
N TRP A 125 -6.90 -11.55 -12.96
CA TRP A 125 -8.23 -11.26 -13.47
C TRP A 125 -8.26 -10.05 -14.40
N THR A 126 -7.70 -8.94 -13.96
CA THR A 126 -7.62 -7.69 -14.73
C THR A 126 -6.59 -7.73 -15.87
N GLY A 127 -5.70 -8.72 -15.90
CA GLY A 127 -4.61 -8.79 -16.87
C GLY A 127 -3.39 -7.93 -16.50
N LEU A 128 -3.45 -7.15 -15.41
CA LEU A 128 -2.34 -6.31 -14.97
C LEU A 128 -1.14 -7.16 -14.54
N ARG A 129 0.07 -6.67 -14.76
CA ARG A 129 1.28 -7.33 -14.25
C ARG A 129 1.40 -7.10 -12.75
N PHE A 130 1.62 -8.17 -12.00
CA PHE A 130 1.79 -8.09 -10.54
C PHE A 130 2.91 -7.14 -10.13
N TRP A 131 4.06 -7.19 -10.80
CA TRP A 131 5.20 -6.33 -10.45
C TRP A 131 4.94 -4.86 -10.76
N THR A 132 4.23 -4.55 -11.82
CA THR A 132 3.79 -3.17 -12.13
C THR A 132 2.87 -2.63 -11.04
N PHE A 133 1.90 -3.44 -10.59
CA PHE A 133 1.04 -3.09 -9.47
C PHE A 133 1.84 -2.90 -8.17
N ALA A 134 2.73 -3.84 -7.84
CA ALA A 134 3.56 -3.78 -6.64
C ALA A 134 4.46 -2.52 -6.62
N ASP A 135 5.06 -2.16 -7.75
CA ASP A 135 5.88 -0.95 -7.89
C ASP A 135 5.06 0.34 -7.78
N ALA A 136 3.84 0.34 -8.33
CA ALA A 136 2.92 1.47 -8.16
C ALA A 136 2.46 1.62 -6.71
N LEU A 137 2.22 0.52 -6.01
CA LEU A 137 1.75 0.47 -4.63
C LEU A 137 2.86 0.83 -3.61
N ALA A 138 4.12 0.49 -3.87
CA ALA A 138 5.23 0.58 -2.91
C ALA A 138 5.35 1.93 -2.18
N PRO A 139 5.44 3.10 -2.82
CA PRO A 139 5.50 4.37 -2.11
C PRO A 139 4.17 4.73 -1.42
N ALA A 140 3.04 4.27 -1.96
CA ALA A 140 1.73 4.47 -1.36
C ALA A 140 1.55 3.68 -0.05
N LEU A 141 2.15 2.48 0.05
CA LEU A 141 2.22 1.70 1.29
C LEU A 141 2.96 2.46 2.39
N LEU A 142 4.13 3.04 2.10
CA LEU A 142 4.86 3.83 3.10
C LEU A 142 4.04 5.02 3.59
N LEU A 143 3.32 5.69 2.68
CA LEU A 143 2.45 6.80 3.08
C LEU A 143 1.29 6.32 3.95
N ALA A 144 0.64 5.21 3.59
CA ALA A 144 -0.41 4.61 4.41
C ALA A 144 0.11 4.17 5.78
N GLN A 145 1.31 3.60 5.84
CA GLN A 145 1.97 3.23 7.10
C GLN A 145 2.28 4.47 7.94
N ALA A 146 2.76 5.57 7.34
CA ALA A 146 2.97 6.82 8.06
C ALA A 146 1.66 7.34 8.67
N ILE A 147 0.57 7.35 7.90
CA ILE A 147 -0.77 7.74 8.39
C ILE A 147 -1.21 6.81 9.52
N GLY A 148 -1.05 5.50 9.35
CA GLY A 148 -1.44 4.49 10.35
C GLY A 148 -0.75 4.68 11.71
N ARG A 149 0.48 5.24 11.73
CA ARG A 149 1.18 5.53 13.00
C ARG A 149 0.49 6.57 13.88
N LEU A 150 -0.31 7.45 13.31
CA LEU A 150 -1.17 8.34 14.10
C LEU A 150 -2.17 7.54 14.95
N GLY A 151 -2.62 6.38 14.48
CA GLY A 151 -3.49 5.49 15.26
C GLY A 151 -2.82 4.99 16.55
N ASN A 152 -1.53 4.67 16.50
CA ASN A 152 -0.79 4.26 17.70
C ASN A 152 -0.67 5.39 18.72
N TYR A 153 -0.56 6.65 18.27
CA TYR A 153 -0.59 7.81 19.14
C TYR A 153 -1.94 7.91 19.89
N PHE A 154 -3.07 7.79 19.20
CA PHE A 154 -4.40 7.85 19.83
C PHE A 154 -4.68 6.66 20.75
N ASN A 155 -4.14 5.49 20.46
CA ASN A 155 -4.27 4.30 21.31
C ASN A 155 -3.24 4.28 22.46
N GLN A 156 -2.29 5.22 22.49
CA GLN A 156 -1.19 5.24 23.45
C GLN A 156 -0.45 3.90 23.52
N GLU A 157 -0.11 3.35 22.35
CA GLU A 157 0.55 2.04 22.20
C GLU A 157 1.84 2.15 21.37
N LEU A 158 2.71 1.13 21.48
CA LEU A 158 3.94 1.03 20.71
C LEU A 158 4.88 2.24 20.91
N PHE A 159 4.99 2.76 22.12
CA PHE A 159 5.94 3.80 22.49
C PHE A 159 7.31 3.19 22.86
N GLY A 160 8.35 4.04 22.88
CA GLY A 160 9.71 3.61 23.11
C GLY A 160 10.14 3.67 24.58
N LEU A 161 11.43 3.47 24.80
CA LEU A 161 12.07 3.53 26.11
C LEU A 161 11.87 4.90 26.79
N PRO A 162 11.97 4.99 28.13
CA PRO A 162 11.98 6.26 28.85
C PRO A 162 13.02 7.24 28.28
N THR A 163 12.69 8.54 28.28
CA THR A 163 13.57 9.56 27.71
C THR A 163 13.43 10.91 28.41
N ASP A 164 14.52 11.65 28.48
CA ASP A 164 14.56 13.04 28.94
C ASP A 164 14.57 14.06 27.79
N LEU A 165 14.34 13.60 26.56
CA LEU A 165 14.33 14.45 25.38
C LEU A 165 13.18 15.47 25.43
N PRO A 166 13.37 16.71 24.93
CA PRO A 166 12.36 17.76 25.01
C PRO A 166 11.06 17.46 24.24
N TRP A 167 11.06 16.46 23.36
CA TRP A 167 9.89 15.97 22.62
C TRP A 167 9.40 14.59 23.12
N GLY A 168 9.72 14.23 24.37
CA GLY A 168 9.21 13.00 24.97
C GLY A 168 7.69 12.94 24.98
N LEU A 169 7.13 11.75 24.75
CA LEU A 169 5.70 11.48 24.71
C LEU A 169 5.18 11.23 26.13
N GLN A 170 4.10 11.90 26.49
CA GLN A 170 3.35 11.59 27.70
C GLN A 170 2.43 10.39 27.44
N ILE A 171 2.39 9.46 28.39
CA ILE A 171 1.48 8.30 28.40
C ILE A 171 0.72 8.32 29.71
N ASP A 172 -0.57 7.99 29.68
CA ASP A 172 -1.42 7.97 30.85
C ASP A 172 -0.91 6.94 31.88
N ALA A 173 -0.87 7.32 33.16
CA ALA A 173 -0.31 6.49 34.24
C ALA A 173 -1.00 5.12 34.39
N GLY A 174 -2.24 4.96 33.89
CA GLY A 174 -2.97 3.70 33.91
C GLY A 174 -2.68 2.77 32.71
N ASN A 175 -1.76 3.15 31.83
CA ASN A 175 -1.46 2.34 30.65
C ASN A 175 -0.70 1.06 31.02
N LYS A 176 -1.25 -0.09 30.61
CA LYS A 176 -0.73 -1.42 30.96
C LYS A 176 0.65 -1.73 30.37
N ALA A 177 1.07 -1.00 29.32
CA ALA A 177 2.36 -1.19 28.68
C ALA A 177 3.52 -0.48 29.44
N ILE A 178 3.21 0.35 30.44
CA ILE A 178 4.23 0.98 31.29
C ILE A 178 4.78 -0.05 32.28
N PRO A 179 6.10 -0.30 32.29
CA PRO A 179 6.72 -1.18 33.30
C PRO A 179 6.50 -0.68 34.72
N VAL A 180 6.24 -1.62 35.62
CA VAL A 180 6.07 -1.32 37.07
C VAL A 180 7.37 -0.75 37.64
N GLY A 181 7.26 0.33 38.42
CA GLY A 181 8.40 0.94 39.12
C GLY A 181 9.00 2.16 38.43
N LEU A 182 8.46 2.61 37.34
CA LEU A 182 8.84 3.89 36.73
C LEU A 182 8.19 5.06 37.51
N PRO A 183 8.90 6.20 37.66
CA PRO A 183 8.35 7.41 38.32
C PRO A 183 7.14 7.96 37.58
N ASP A 184 6.18 8.54 38.31
CA ASP A 184 5.06 9.25 37.71
C ASP A 184 5.56 10.42 36.85
N GLY A 185 4.94 10.58 35.67
CA GLY A 185 5.33 11.62 34.72
C GLY A 185 6.55 11.27 33.84
N THR A 186 7.03 10.01 33.88
CA THR A 186 8.06 9.54 32.94
C THR A 186 7.63 9.78 31.52
N LEU A 187 8.51 10.39 30.73
CA LEU A 187 8.32 10.59 29.28
C LEU A 187 8.91 9.41 28.49
N PHE A 188 8.31 9.10 27.37
CA PHE A 188 8.72 8.00 26.51
C PHE A 188 9.10 8.48 25.11
N GLN A 189 9.93 7.73 24.42
CA GLN A 189 10.27 8.05 23.04
C GLN A 189 9.05 7.88 22.12
N PRO A 190 8.70 8.90 21.30
CA PRO A 190 7.52 8.88 20.44
C PRO A 190 7.80 8.05 19.17
N LEU A 191 7.80 6.71 19.30
CA LEU A 191 8.10 5.82 18.18
C LEU A 191 7.16 6.03 17.00
N PHE A 192 5.88 6.31 17.26
CA PHE A 192 4.91 6.62 16.21
C PHE A 192 5.41 7.75 15.29
N LEU A 193 6.00 8.81 15.88
CA LEU A 193 6.54 9.95 15.15
C LEU A 193 7.81 9.56 14.38
N TYR A 194 8.70 8.78 14.99
CA TYR A 194 9.94 8.33 14.33
C TYR A 194 9.63 7.43 13.14
N GLU A 195 8.70 6.47 13.27
CA GLU A 195 8.27 5.63 12.16
C GLU A 195 7.56 6.45 11.08
N MET A 196 6.74 7.43 11.46
CA MET A 196 6.06 8.31 10.51
C MET A 196 7.08 9.11 9.68
N ILE A 197 8.06 9.73 10.33
CA ILE A 197 9.13 10.48 9.64
C ILE A 197 9.94 9.55 8.73
N TRP A 198 10.34 8.37 9.22
CA TRP A 198 11.07 7.37 8.44
C TRP A 198 10.30 6.98 7.18
N ASN A 199 9.02 6.68 7.31
CA ASN A 199 8.18 6.30 6.18
C ASN A 199 7.98 7.45 5.19
N ILE A 200 7.79 8.69 5.65
CA ILE A 200 7.69 9.88 4.78
C ILE A 200 9.00 10.10 4.01
N ILE A 201 10.15 10.03 4.68
CA ILE A 201 11.46 10.11 4.01
C ILE A 201 11.58 8.99 2.97
N GLY A 202 11.16 7.75 3.33
CA GLY A 202 11.15 6.61 2.42
C GLY A 202 10.32 6.83 1.17
N VAL A 203 9.17 7.49 1.30
CA VAL A 203 8.35 7.89 0.14
C VAL A 203 9.15 8.73 -0.85
N PHE A 204 9.82 9.78 -0.36
CA PHE A 204 10.62 10.66 -1.22
C PHE A 204 11.82 9.93 -1.83
N VAL A 205 12.52 9.13 -1.04
CA VAL A 205 13.69 8.34 -1.49
C VAL A 205 13.28 7.35 -2.58
N ILE A 206 12.21 6.59 -2.36
CA ILE A 206 11.75 5.58 -3.34
C ILE A 206 11.29 6.24 -4.63
N VAL A 207 10.51 7.32 -4.55
CA VAL A 207 10.06 8.05 -5.74
C VAL A 207 11.23 8.67 -6.49
N TRP A 208 12.23 9.21 -5.78
CA TRP A 208 13.45 9.74 -6.38
C TRP A 208 14.27 8.65 -7.06
N LEU A 209 14.53 7.52 -6.39
CA LEU A 209 15.23 6.37 -6.97
C LEU A 209 14.53 5.84 -8.21
N GLN A 210 13.21 5.68 -8.15
CA GLN A 210 12.41 5.22 -9.28
C GLN A 210 12.58 6.15 -10.49
N ARG A 211 12.49 7.47 -10.29
CA ARG A 211 12.63 8.44 -11.38
C ARG A 211 14.06 8.49 -11.91
N ARG A 212 15.07 8.51 -11.02
CA ARG A 212 16.49 8.66 -11.37
C ARG A 212 17.02 7.46 -12.13
N PHE A 213 16.62 6.23 -11.73
CA PHE A 213 17.11 4.98 -12.28
C PHE A 213 16.06 4.23 -13.12
N ARG A 214 14.89 4.82 -13.33
CA ARG A 214 13.77 4.23 -14.09
C ARG A 214 13.44 2.80 -13.60
N LEU A 215 13.38 2.62 -12.28
CA LEU A 215 13.13 1.31 -11.68
C LEU A 215 11.73 0.82 -12.01
N GLN A 216 11.63 -0.42 -12.50
CA GLN A 216 10.41 -1.14 -12.88
C GLN A 216 10.60 -2.64 -12.60
N TRP A 217 9.63 -3.47 -12.96
CA TRP A 217 9.69 -4.93 -12.81
C TRP A 217 9.77 -5.40 -11.36
N GLY A 218 9.16 -4.70 -10.41
CA GLY A 218 9.21 -5.04 -8.99
C GLY A 218 10.42 -4.50 -8.25
N LYS A 219 11.30 -3.74 -8.90
CA LYS A 219 12.50 -3.17 -8.27
C LYS A 219 12.15 -2.06 -7.28
N VAL A 220 11.09 -1.30 -7.53
CA VAL A 220 10.59 -0.26 -6.58
C VAL A 220 10.03 -0.93 -5.33
N PHE A 221 9.27 -2.00 -5.49
CA PHE A 221 8.77 -2.79 -4.36
C PHE A 221 9.91 -3.46 -3.58
N ALA A 222 10.94 -3.93 -4.25
CA ALA A 222 12.15 -4.45 -3.61
C ALA A 222 12.84 -3.39 -2.73
N VAL A 223 13.01 -2.16 -3.24
CA VAL A 223 13.55 -1.04 -2.46
C VAL A 223 12.65 -0.71 -1.26
N TYR A 224 11.33 -0.76 -1.42
CA TYR A 224 10.38 -0.60 -0.32
C TYR A 224 10.62 -1.64 0.79
N LEU A 225 10.76 -2.92 0.45
CA LEU A 225 11.03 -3.98 1.43
C LEU A 225 12.33 -3.75 2.20
N ILE A 226 13.38 -3.34 1.50
CA ILE A 226 14.68 -3.03 2.11
C ILE A 226 14.54 -1.83 3.06
N TRP A 227 13.90 -0.75 2.62
CA TRP A 227 13.70 0.46 3.42
C TRP A 227 12.87 0.18 4.67
N TYR A 228 11.72 -0.47 4.49
CA TYR A 228 10.83 -0.84 5.58
C TYR A 228 11.53 -1.75 6.59
N GLY A 229 12.18 -2.81 6.12
CA GLY A 229 12.87 -3.76 6.98
C GLY A 229 14.01 -3.13 7.77
N ALA A 230 14.80 -2.24 7.15
CA ALA A 230 15.87 -1.51 7.84
C ALA A 230 15.31 -0.62 8.97
N GLY A 231 14.28 0.18 8.67
CA GLY A 231 13.64 1.03 9.68
C GLY A 231 13.01 0.22 10.80
N ARG A 232 12.30 -0.86 10.47
CA ARG A 232 11.65 -1.71 11.45
C ARG A 232 12.64 -2.41 12.37
N SER A 233 13.78 -2.88 11.85
CA SER A 233 14.82 -3.50 12.67
C SER A 233 15.39 -2.53 13.70
N TYR A 234 15.63 -1.27 13.32
CA TYR A 234 16.15 -0.25 14.24
C TYR A 234 15.10 0.15 15.28
N LEU A 235 13.88 0.45 14.85
CA LEU A 235 12.83 0.97 15.74
C LEU A 235 12.33 -0.09 16.75
N GLU A 236 12.38 -1.38 16.40
CA GLU A 236 12.06 -2.44 17.35
C GLU A 236 13.08 -2.53 18.49
N SER A 237 14.34 -2.14 18.28
CA SER A 237 15.37 -2.17 19.33
C SER A 237 15.18 -1.12 20.44
N ILE A 238 14.42 -0.08 20.16
CA ILE A 238 14.15 1.01 21.13
C ILE A 238 12.71 0.96 21.69
N ARG A 239 11.98 -0.10 21.41
CA ARG A 239 10.62 -0.35 21.87
C ARG A 239 10.59 -0.83 23.31
N ILE A 240 9.61 -0.35 24.11
CA ILE A 240 9.48 -0.73 25.52
C ILE A 240 8.82 -2.12 25.69
N ASP A 241 7.95 -2.49 24.76
CA ASP A 241 7.19 -3.74 24.71
C ASP A 241 7.65 -4.61 23.55
N PRO A 242 8.78 -5.35 23.65
CA PRO A 242 9.21 -6.25 22.59
C PRO A 242 8.18 -7.36 22.37
N SER A 243 8.16 -7.94 21.16
CA SER A 243 7.24 -9.05 20.86
C SER A 243 7.44 -10.21 21.82
N GLU A 244 6.33 -10.83 22.28
CA GLU A 244 6.33 -11.94 23.24
C GLU A 244 7.13 -13.15 22.73
N PHE A 245 7.14 -13.36 21.41
CA PHE A 245 7.87 -14.48 20.80
C PHE A 245 9.29 -14.05 20.42
N THR A 246 10.30 -14.72 21.04
CA THR A 246 11.72 -14.53 20.74
C THR A 246 12.32 -15.81 20.17
N PHE A 247 13.14 -15.68 19.14
CA PHE A 247 13.94 -16.77 18.59
C PHE A 247 15.42 -16.38 18.65
N LEU A 248 16.27 -17.23 19.24
CA LEU A 248 17.68 -16.93 19.54
C LEU A 248 17.89 -15.63 20.33
N GLY A 249 16.96 -15.30 21.26
CA GLY A 249 17.02 -14.05 22.04
C GLY A 249 16.67 -12.78 21.27
N ILE A 250 16.24 -12.88 20.01
CA ILE A 250 15.85 -11.75 19.16
C ILE A 250 14.34 -11.80 18.96
N PRO A 251 13.63 -10.66 19.10
CA PRO A 251 12.19 -10.58 18.86
C PRO A 251 11.80 -11.01 17.44
N SER A 252 10.69 -11.74 17.30
CA SER A 252 10.22 -12.25 16.00
C SER A 252 9.98 -11.14 14.96
N ASN A 253 9.60 -9.94 15.39
CA ASN A 253 9.43 -8.78 14.52
C ASN A 253 10.74 -8.34 13.86
N VAL A 254 11.88 -8.47 14.55
CA VAL A 254 13.22 -8.19 13.98
C VAL A 254 13.59 -9.23 12.91
N TRP A 255 13.26 -10.50 13.17
CA TRP A 255 13.46 -11.56 12.18
C TRP A 255 12.61 -11.35 10.92
N ALA A 256 11.34 -10.95 11.09
CA ALA A 256 10.47 -10.61 9.97
C ALA A 256 10.99 -9.41 9.18
N ALA A 257 11.50 -8.39 9.87
CA ALA A 257 12.11 -7.21 9.25
C ALA A 257 13.39 -7.56 8.48
N PHE A 258 14.26 -8.38 9.06
CA PHE A 258 15.45 -8.90 8.37
C PHE A 258 15.06 -9.75 7.15
N GLY A 259 14.05 -10.62 7.29
CA GLY A 259 13.50 -11.39 6.18
C GLY A 259 12.99 -10.51 5.04
N ALA A 260 12.35 -9.37 5.36
CA ALA A 260 11.90 -8.39 4.37
C ALA A 260 13.09 -7.77 3.62
N VAL A 261 14.18 -7.42 4.31
CA VAL A 261 15.40 -6.90 3.66
C VAL A 261 15.99 -7.93 2.71
N VAL A 262 16.16 -9.18 3.17
CA VAL A 262 16.71 -10.26 2.36
C VAL A 262 15.83 -10.53 1.14
N LEU A 263 14.51 -10.60 1.33
CA LEU A 263 13.55 -10.77 0.23
C LEU A 263 13.63 -9.61 -0.77
N GLY A 264 13.72 -8.38 -0.29
CA GLY A 264 13.90 -7.19 -1.13
C GLY A 264 15.17 -7.28 -1.97
N LEU A 265 16.29 -7.66 -1.37
CA LEU A 265 17.56 -7.86 -2.09
C LEU A 265 17.44 -8.96 -3.15
N ILE A 266 16.85 -10.11 -2.80
CA ILE A 266 16.63 -11.21 -3.74
C ILE A 266 15.78 -10.73 -4.93
N ILE A 267 14.64 -10.09 -4.67
CA ILE A 267 13.76 -9.56 -5.73
C ILE A 267 14.54 -8.57 -6.59
N PHE A 268 15.27 -7.64 -5.99
CA PHE A 268 16.01 -6.62 -6.71
C PHE A 268 17.05 -7.23 -7.68
N PHE A 269 17.88 -8.15 -7.20
CA PHE A 269 18.90 -8.80 -8.03
C PHE A 269 18.30 -9.72 -9.08
N VAL A 270 17.30 -10.54 -8.73
CA VAL A 270 16.61 -11.44 -9.69
C VAL A 270 15.94 -10.65 -10.80
N GLN A 271 15.21 -9.58 -10.45
CA GLN A 271 14.52 -8.75 -11.43
C GLN A 271 15.49 -7.92 -12.27
N SER A 272 16.60 -7.48 -11.70
CA SER A 272 17.65 -6.77 -12.47
C SER A 272 18.32 -7.67 -13.49
N SER A 273 18.54 -8.94 -13.13
CA SER A 273 19.13 -9.97 -14.00
C SER A 273 18.18 -10.40 -15.12
N ARG A 274 16.87 -10.59 -14.79
CA ARG A 274 15.87 -11.11 -15.75
C ARG A 274 15.31 -10.05 -16.67
N HIS A 275 15.24 -8.80 -16.21
CA HIS A 275 14.57 -7.71 -16.92
C HIS A 275 15.47 -6.46 -16.98
N PRO A 276 16.45 -6.43 -17.89
CA PRO A 276 17.38 -5.31 -18.04
C PRO A 276 16.73 -4.06 -18.68
N GLY A 277 15.57 -4.23 -19.37
CA GLY A 277 14.86 -3.14 -20.04
C GLY A 277 13.69 -2.58 -19.24
N LEU A 278 12.99 -1.61 -19.87
CA LEU A 278 11.74 -1.05 -19.35
C LEU A 278 10.55 -1.97 -19.62
N GLU A 279 9.52 -1.87 -18.82
CA GLU A 279 8.24 -2.54 -19.05
C GLU A 279 7.57 -1.95 -20.31
N PRO A 280 7.21 -2.77 -21.30
CA PRO A 280 6.56 -2.29 -22.52
C PRO A 280 5.10 -1.87 -22.28
N SER A 281 4.43 -2.50 -21.34
CA SER A 281 3.03 -2.25 -20.97
C SER A 281 2.79 -2.65 -19.53
N PRO A 282 1.89 -2.00 -18.79
CA PRO A 282 1.47 -2.42 -17.46
C PRO A 282 0.73 -3.76 -17.47
N TYR A 283 0.23 -4.17 -18.61
CA TYR A 283 -0.53 -5.41 -18.80
C TYR A 283 0.33 -6.56 -19.30
N ARG A 284 -0.18 -7.76 -19.13
CA ARG A 284 0.36 -8.97 -19.77
C ARG A 284 0.07 -8.93 -21.28
N PRO A 285 0.94 -9.54 -22.11
CA PRO A 285 0.70 -9.59 -23.54
C PRO A 285 -0.69 -10.15 -23.88
N GLY A 286 -1.40 -9.48 -24.78
CA GLY A 286 -2.76 -9.84 -25.21
C GLY A 286 -3.87 -9.55 -24.18
N ARG A 287 -3.59 -8.74 -23.16
CA ARG A 287 -4.55 -8.32 -22.13
C ARG A 287 -4.50 -6.80 -21.92
N GLU A 288 -3.92 -6.07 -22.87
CA GLU A 288 -3.82 -4.62 -22.84
C GLU A 288 -5.21 -4.00 -22.82
N TRP A 289 -5.38 -3.00 -21.99
CA TRP A 289 -6.58 -2.17 -21.99
C TRP A 289 -6.49 -1.15 -23.14
N VAL A 290 -7.52 -1.09 -23.95
CA VAL A 290 -7.68 -0.11 -25.02
C VAL A 290 -8.62 0.97 -24.50
N ASN A 291 -8.22 2.24 -24.64
CA ASN A 291 -9.08 3.35 -24.25
C ASN A 291 -10.27 3.45 -25.22
N PRO A 292 -11.53 3.27 -24.74
CA PRO A 292 -12.70 3.35 -25.62
C PRO A 292 -12.86 4.73 -26.31
N ASP A 293 -12.39 5.79 -25.63
CA ASP A 293 -12.50 7.16 -26.15
C ASP A 293 -11.47 7.45 -27.26
N ALA A 294 -10.40 6.69 -27.36
CA ALA A 294 -9.39 6.85 -28.39
C ALA A 294 -9.84 6.32 -29.79
N GLU A 295 -10.82 5.43 -29.83
CA GLU A 295 -11.39 4.93 -31.08
C GLU A 295 -12.40 5.92 -31.68
N VAL A 296 -13.07 6.73 -30.86
CA VAL A 296 -14.05 7.72 -31.33
C VAL A 296 -13.37 8.90 -32.03
N ASP A 297 -12.20 9.34 -31.51
CA ASP A 297 -11.41 10.43 -32.12
C ASP A 297 -10.79 10.05 -33.48
N SER A 298 -10.62 8.76 -33.76
CA SER A 298 -10.09 8.30 -35.06
C SER A 298 -11.17 8.22 -36.14
N ASP A 299 -12.41 7.88 -35.76
CA ASP A 299 -13.54 7.83 -36.73
C ASP A 299 -14.01 9.23 -37.14
N ASP A 300 -13.96 10.23 -36.23
CA ASP A 300 -14.34 11.60 -36.58
C ASP A 300 -13.33 12.30 -37.51
N THR A 301 -12.04 11.93 -37.44
CA THR A 301 -11.00 12.47 -38.33
C THR A 301 -11.09 11.91 -39.76
N ASP A 302 -11.52 10.64 -39.94
CA ASP A 302 -11.68 10.04 -41.23
C ASP A 302 -12.93 10.56 -41.96
N LEU A 303 -13.93 11.05 -41.26
CA LEU A 303 -15.14 11.65 -41.86
C LEU A 303 -14.94 13.11 -42.28
N GLU A 304 -14.01 13.87 -41.66
CA GLU A 304 -13.70 15.25 -42.09
C GLU A 304 -12.82 15.28 -43.37
N ASP A 305 -12.03 14.25 -43.64
CA ASP A 305 -11.18 14.18 -44.82
C ASP A 305 -11.94 13.68 -46.08
N GLU A 306 -13.05 12.94 -45.95
CA GLU A 306 -13.90 12.55 -47.11
C GLU A 306 -14.78 13.69 -47.63
N ASP A 307 -15.23 14.60 -46.75
CA ASP A 307 -16.05 15.75 -47.17
C ASP A 307 -15.21 16.90 -47.77
N ALA A 308 -13.88 16.90 -47.62
CA ALA A 308 -12.96 17.85 -48.23
C ALA A 308 -12.52 17.49 -49.67
N ALA A 309 -12.71 16.22 -50.10
CA ALA A 309 -12.30 15.74 -51.41
C ALA A 309 -13.31 15.99 -52.53
N ASP A 310 -14.56 16.31 -52.23
CA ASP A 310 -15.63 16.49 -53.22
C ASP A 310 -15.96 17.95 -53.59
N ALA A 311 -15.18 18.94 -53.11
CA ALA A 311 -15.47 20.37 -53.33
C ALA A 311 -14.73 21.01 -54.53
N ASP A 312 -13.83 20.34 -55.24
CA ASP A 312 -13.05 20.94 -56.34
C ASP A 312 -13.32 20.22 -57.71
N GLY A 313 -14.56 20.27 -58.14
CA GLY A 313 -14.99 19.82 -59.46
C GLY A 313 -15.63 20.93 -60.30
N VAL A 314 -14.86 21.84 -60.89
CA VAL A 314 -15.32 22.68 -62.02
C VAL A 314 -14.25 22.70 -63.14
N PRO A 315 -14.63 22.32 -64.38
CA PRO A 315 -13.71 22.31 -65.49
C PRO A 315 -13.74 23.65 -66.26
N ALA A 316 -12.62 24.25 -66.54
CA ALA A 316 -12.52 25.33 -67.52
C ALA A 316 -11.33 25.10 -68.47
N GLY A 317 -11.62 24.86 -69.67
CA GLY A 317 -11.29 24.98 -70.99
C GLY A 317 -9.94 25.55 -71.41
N SER A 318 -9.40 24.77 -72.36
CA SER A 318 -8.64 25.11 -73.56
C SER A 318 -7.90 26.43 -73.73
N ALA A 319 -6.61 26.34 -74.00
CA ALA A 319 -5.96 26.86 -75.23
C ALA A 319 -4.45 26.72 -75.17
N SER A 320 -3.93 25.88 -75.98
CA SER A 320 -3.00 26.12 -77.13
C SER A 320 -1.62 26.77 -76.85
N ALA A 321 -0.67 26.02 -77.24
CA ALA A 321 0.47 26.33 -78.15
C ALA A 321 1.87 26.66 -77.52
N LYS A 322 2.75 25.79 -78.00
CA LYS A 322 4.12 26.02 -78.57
C LYS A 322 5.35 26.05 -77.64
N ALA A 323 6.03 24.92 -77.78
CA ALA A 323 7.38 24.76 -78.36
C ALA A 323 8.51 25.69 -77.70
N THR A 324 9.49 25.01 -77.13
CA THR A 324 10.81 24.75 -77.74
C THR A 324 11.77 24.25 -76.65
N SER A 325 12.37 23.11 -76.91
CA SER A 325 13.73 22.79 -76.40
C SER A 325 14.74 23.59 -77.19
N PRO A 326 16.05 23.64 -76.86
CA PRO A 326 16.85 22.64 -76.13
C PRO A 326 18.05 23.21 -75.29
N THR A 327 18.78 22.26 -74.70
CA THR A 327 20.24 22.14 -74.51
C THR A 327 20.96 22.84 -73.38
N ASN A 328 21.75 21.93 -72.73
CA ASN A 328 23.11 22.03 -72.25
C ASN A 328 23.45 22.87 -71.01
N GLY A 329 24.10 22.11 -70.08
CA GLY A 329 25.01 22.59 -69.09
C GLY A 329 25.09 21.61 -67.91
#